data_b216a2ae2f54d6e84bee49993d6a6717
#
_entry.id   b216a2ae2f54d6e84bee49993d6a6717
#
_cell.length_a   1.000
_cell.length_b   1.000
_cell.length_c   1.000
_cell.angle_alpha   90.00
_cell.angle_beta   90.00
_cell.angle_gamma   90.00
#
_symmetry.space_group_name_H-M   'P 1'
#
loop_
_entity.id
_entity.type
_entity.pdbx_description
1 polymer ?
#
loop_
_entity_poly.entity_id
_entity_poly.type
_entity_poly.pdbx_seq_one_letter_code
_entity_poly.pdbx_strand_id
1 'polypeptide(L)'
;SLVWGLYDYRLGNLPLFVPPGHVLLYWLGLQLAERLPRRLLALTPWLALAGVSALAVTRLDWLGPPLLLLFLVCLRLGPAPRLYSTMFLLSLAMELWGTWLGNWTWRSSLPGLGWPVCNPPLAAGAFYCVLDVLSEVLCRRRLGVRPEGCRV
;
A
#
# COMPACT_ATOMS: atom_id res chain seq x y z
N SER A 1 13.84 -5.43 -0.61
CA SER A 1 13.60 -6.04 0.69
C SER A 1 14.57 -7.18 0.92
N LEU A 2 15.22 -7.21 2.09
CA LEU A 2 16.26 -8.19 2.43
C LEU A 2 15.74 -9.64 2.48
N VAL A 3 14.45 -9.85 2.75
CA VAL A 3 13.87 -11.18 2.93
C VAL A 3 13.12 -11.67 1.70
N TRP A 4 12.36 -10.80 1.05
CA TRP A 4 11.45 -11.20 -0.04
C TRP A 4 12.01 -10.89 -1.43
N GLY A 5 13.08 -10.07 -1.52
CA GLY A 5 13.73 -9.73 -2.77
C GLY A 5 12.80 -9.11 -3.84
N LEU A 6 11.76 -8.39 -3.41
CA LEU A 6 10.73 -7.83 -4.30
C LEU A 6 11.24 -6.64 -5.10
N TYR A 7 12.15 -5.86 -4.53
CA TYR A 7 12.75 -4.70 -5.17
C TYR A 7 14.17 -4.45 -4.65
N ASP A 8 14.95 -3.77 -5.45
CA ASP A 8 16.34 -3.42 -5.18
C ASP A 8 16.47 -1.90 -5.03
N TYR A 9 17.13 -1.46 -3.96
CA TYR A 9 17.48 -0.04 -3.78
C TYR A 9 18.70 0.31 -4.62
N ARG A 10 18.74 1.55 -5.12
CA ARG A 10 19.82 2.09 -5.97
C ARG A 10 21.22 1.84 -5.39
N LEU A 11 21.40 1.93 -4.09
CA LEU A 11 22.69 1.75 -3.41
C LEU A 11 22.89 0.35 -2.81
N GLY A 12 21.99 -0.60 -3.10
CA GLY A 12 22.07 -1.98 -2.60
C GLY A 12 21.80 -2.14 -1.09
N ASN A 13 21.53 -1.06 -0.37
CA ASN A 13 21.23 -1.05 1.06
C ASN A 13 19.89 -0.34 1.33
N LEU A 14 19.28 -0.65 2.48
CA LEU A 14 18.08 0.07 2.93
C LEU A 14 18.46 1.51 3.33
N PRO A 15 17.96 2.54 2.63
CA PRO A 15 18.26 3.93 2.97
C PRO A 15 17.74 4.30 4.36
N LEU A 16 18.51 5.08 5.13
CA LEU A 16 18.16 5.49 6.49
C LEU A 16 16.87 6.32 6.57
N PHE A 17 16.45 6.97 5.47
CA PHE A 17 15.22 7.75 5.41
C PHE A 17 13.96 6.88 5.31
N VAL A 18 14.06 5.58 4.99
CA VAL A 18 12.89 4.71 4.78
C VAL A 18 12.07 4.54 6.06
N PRO A 19 12.63 4.16 7.22
CA PRO A 19 11.83 4.03 8.43
C PRO A 19 11.11 5.33 8.85
N PRO A 20 11.78 6.49 8.97
CA PRO A 20 11.10 7.74 9.31
C PRO A 20 10.15 8.19 8.20
N GLY A 21 10.44 7.87 6.92
CA GLY A 21 9.56 8.15 5.80
C GLY A 21 8.22 7.44 5.91
N HIS A 22 8.19 6.19 6.38
CA HIS A 22 6.94 5.46 6.62
C HIS A 22 6.10 6.10 7.74
N VAL A 23 6.74 6.57 8.81
CA VAL A 23 6.04 7.28 9.90
C VAL A 23 5.42 8.57 9.38
N LEU A 24 6.16 9.35 8.60
CA LEU A 24 5.66 10.59 7.98
C LEU A 24 4.55 10.32 6.97
N LEU A 25 4.68 9.25 6.17
CA LEU A 25 3.65 8.84 5.22
C LEU A 25 2.34 8.48 5.92
N TYR A 26 2.42 7.72 7.01
CA TYR A 26 1.28 7.36 7.83
C TYR A 26 0.62 8.59 8.46
N TRP A 27 1.41 9.48 9.07
CA TRP A 27 0.91 10.72 9.64
C TRP A 27 0.22 11.60 8.59
N LEU A 28 0.80 11.74 7.40
CA LEU A 28 0.20 12.45 6.27
C LEU A 28 -1.10 11.76 5.82
N GLY A 29 -1.12 10.44 5.79
CA GLY A 29 -2.30 9.64 5.48
C GLY A 29 -3.47 9.93 6.43
N LEU A 30 -3.22 10.02 7.74
CA LEU A 30 -4.22 10.40 8.73
C LEU A 30 -4.80 11.79 8.45
N GLN A 31 -3.95 12.79 8.16
CA GLN A 31 -4.39 14.15 7.85
C GLN A 31 -5.21 14.24 6.55
N LEU A 32 -4.79 13.51 5.52
CA LEU A 32 -5.46 13.51 4.22
C LEU A 32 -6.76 12.71 4.22
N ALA A 33 -6.86 11.64 5.00
CA ALA A 33 -8.07 10.82 5.10
C ALA A 33 -9.30 11.63 5.53
N GLU A 34 -9.09 12.67 6.34
CA GLU A 34 -10.18 13.58 6.77
C GLU A 34 -10.52 14.63 5.72
N ARG A 35 -9.53 15.05 4.93
CA ARG A 35 -9.65 16.19 3.99
C ARG A 35 -10.06 15.77 2.58
N LEU A 36 -9.70 14.57 2.16
CA LEU A 36 -10.00 14.10 0.81
C LEU A 36 -11.51 13.86 0.61
N PRO A 37 -12.03 14.17 -0.59
CA PRO A 37 -13.44 13.96 -0.90
C PRO A 37 -13.85 12.50 -0.73
N ARG A 38 -14.96 12.26 -0.03
CA ARG A 38 -15.50 10.90 0.19
C ARG A 38 -15.71 10.14 -1.12
N ARG A 39 -16.12 10.85 -2.19
CA ARG A 39 -16.32 10.26 -3.52
C ARG A 39 -15.03 9.69 -4.09
N LEU A 40 -13.92 10.40 -3.97
CA LEU A 40 -12.61 9.93 -4.41
C LEU A 40 -12.22 8.65 -3.68
N LEU A 41 -12.32 8.65 -2.34
CA LEU A 41 -11.96 7.49 -1.54
C LEU A 41 -12.87 6.27 -1.82
N ALA A 42 -14.16 6.50 -2.08
CA ALA A 42 -15.09 5.43 -2.47
C ALA A 42 -14.82 4.88 -3.89
N LEU A 43 -14.27 5.68 -4.79
CA LEU A 43 -13.90 5.24 -6.14
C LEU A 43 -12.55 4.50 -6.17
N THR A 44 -11.68 4.70 -5.18
CA THR A 44 -10.33 4.09 -5.15
C THR A 44 -10.33 2.58 -5.36
N PRO A 45 -11.16 1.75 -4.68
CA PRO A 45 -11.16 0.30 -4.89
C PRO A 45 -11.62 -0.08 -6.31
N TRP A 46 -12.52 0.67 -6.92
CA TRP A 46 -12.99 0.41 -8.29
C TRP A 46 -11.93 0.74 -9.32
N LEU A 47 -11.22 1.87 -9.14
CA LEU A 47 -10.09 2.25 -10.00
C LEU A 47 -8.94 1.25 -9.87
N ALA A 48 -8.65 0.81 -8.64
CA ALA A 48 -7.65 -0.23 -8.39
C ALA A 48 -8.05 -1.56 -9.06
N LEU A 49 -9.33 -1.97 -8.94
CA LEU A 49 -9.85 -3.17 -9.58
C LEU A 49 -9.70 -3.10 -11.10
N ALA A 50 -10.13 -2.00 -11.72
CA ALA A 50 -10.04 -1.83 -13.17
C ALA A 50 -8.59 -1.86 -13.66
N GLY A 51 -7.69 -1.12 -13.02
CA GLY A 51 -6.27 -1.05 -13.38
C GLY A 51 -5.55 -2.38 -13.18
N VAL A 52 -5.72 -3.03 -12.02
CA VAL A 52 -5.09 -4.33 -11.74
C VAL A 52 -5.62 -5.41 -12.69
N SER A 53 -6.94 -5.42 -12.97
CA SER A 53 -7.50 -6.38 -13.92
C SER A 53 -6.95 -6.19 -15.33
N ALA A 54 -6.80 -4.95 -15.79
CA ALA A 54 -6.20 -4.65 -17.09
C ALA A 54 -4.74 -5.15 -17.17
N LEU A 55 -3.94 -4.90 -16.13
CA LEU A 55 -2.54 -5.35 -16.09
C LEU A 55 -2.42 -6.88 -15.98
N ALA A 56 -3.33 -7.54 -15.27
CA ALA A 56 -3.37 -9.00 -15.15
C ALA A 56 -3.75 -9.67 -16.48
N VAL A 57 -4.77 -9.15 -17.18
CA VAL A 57 -5.21 -9.66 -18.50
C VAL A 57 -4.10 -9.50 -19.54
N THR A 58 -3.38 -8.39 -19.52
CA THR A 58 -2.23 -8.14 -20.41
C THR A 58 -0.97 -8.90 -19.97
N ARG A 59 -1.03 -9.66 -18.89
CA ARG A 59 0.09 -10.42 -18.29
C ARG A 59 1.29 -9.56 -17.91
N LEU A 60 1.07 -8.29 -17.61
CA LEU A 60 2.12 -7.35 -17.20
C LEU A 60 2.35 -7.37 -15.69
N ASP A 61 1.31 -7.65 -14.89
CA ASP A 61 1.41 -7.69 -13.42
C ASP A 61 0.50 -8.79 -12.83
N TRP A 62 1.12 -9.86 -12.36
CA TRP A 62 0.42 -10.96 -11.66
C TRP A 62 0.52 -10.84 -10.13
N LEU A 63 1.36 -9.94 -9.63
CA LEU A 63 1.40 -9.60 -8.22
C LEU A 63 0.23 -8.69 -7.82
N GLY A 64 -0.29 -7.90 -8.77
CA GLY A 64 -1.41 -7.00 -8.55
C GLY A 64 -2.67 -7.66 -7.98
N PRO A 65 -3.20 -8.76 -8.57
CA PRO A 65 -4.43 -9.40 -8.09
C PRO A 65 -4.41 -9.82 -6.61
N PRO A 66 -3.41 -10.56 -6.09
CA PRO A 66 -3.36 -10.88 -4.67
C PRO A 66 -3.21 -9.66 -3.77
N LEU A 67 -2.47 -8.62 -4.19
CA LEU A 67 -2.37 -7.37 -3.46
C LEU A 67 -3.70 -6.60 -3.45
N LEU A 68 -4.42 -6.58 -4.57
CA LEU A 68 -5.76 -6.00 -4.64
C LEU A 68 -6.73 -6.72 -3.68
N LEU A 69 -6.72 -8.04 -3.67
CA LEU A 69 -7.54 -8.81 -2.72
C LEU A 69 -7.21 -8.42 -1.27
N LEU A 70 -5.93 -8.31 -0.95
CA LEU A 70 -5.46 -7.88 0.37
C LEU A 70 -5.98 -6.47 0.73
N PHE A 71 -5.92 -5.53 -0.21
CA PHE A 71 -6.48 -4.18 -0.04
C PHE A 71 -8.00 -4.22 0.23
N LEU A 72 -8.75 -5.00 -0.56
CA LEU A 72 -10.20 -5.13 -0.38
C LEU A 72 -10.56 -5.76 0.97
N VAL A 73 -9.76 -6.74 1.44
CA VAL A 73 -9.89 -7.32 2.78
C VAL A 73 -9.67 -6.26 3.86
N CYS A 74 -8.62 -5.44 3.75
CA CYS A 74 -8.39 -4.32 4.66
C CYS A 74 -9.56 -3.34 4.70
N LEU A 75 -10.12 -2.98 3.53
CA LEU A 75 -11.29 -2.11 3.45
C LEU A 75 -12.54 -2.70 4.10
N ARG A 76 -12.72 -4.02 3.99
CA ARG A 76 -13.94 -4.70 4.48
C ARG A 76 -13.88 -4.99 5.98
N LEU A 77 -12.72 -5.40 6.46
CA LEU A 77 -12.53 -5.91 7.83
C LEU A 77 -11.85 -4.89 8.74
N GLY A 78 -11.13 -3.94 8.19
CA GLY A 78 -10.41 -2.94 8.98
C GLY A 78 -11.33 -1.82 9.48
N PRO A 79 -10.99 -1.20 10.61
CA PRO A 79 -11.82 -0.18 11.25
C PRO A 79 -11.78 1.22 10.60
N ALA A 80 -10.83 1.47 9.68
CA ALA A 80 -10.59 2.79 9.10
C ALA A 80 -10.53 2.79 7.55
N PRO A 81 -11.62 2.44 6.83
CA PRO A 81 -11.59 2.26 5.38
C PRO A 81 -11.21 3.54 4.60
N ARG A 82 -11.50 4.72 5.14
CA ARG A 82 -11.07 5.98 4.54
C ARG A 82 -9.55 6.13 4.57
N LEU A 83 -8.94 5.81 5.71
CA LEU A 83 -7.49 5.81 5.86
C LEU A 83 -6.85 4.83 4.88
N TYR A 84 -7.35 3.61 4.76
CA TYR A 84 -6.78 2.61 3.85
C TYR A 84 -6.87 3.02 2.38
N SER A 85 -8.00 3.61 1.94
CA SER A 85 -8.10 4.18 0.59
C SER A 85 -7.10 5.33 0.38
N THR A 86 -6.92 6.18 1.38
CA THR A 86 -5.95 7.29 1.34
C THR A 86 -4.52 6.75 1.29
N MET A 87 -4.18 5.79 2.14
CA MET A 87 -2.85 5.18 2.18
C MET A 87 -2.53 4.43 0.90
N PHE A 88 -3.52 3.76 0.30
CA PHE A 88 -3.35 3.11 -1.00
C PHE A 88 -2.95 4.13 -2.09
N LEU A 89 -3.67 5.25 -2.20
CA LEU A 89 -3.36 6.31 -3.16
C LEU A 89 -2.03 6.98 -2.88
N LEU A 90 -1.77 7.31 -1.63
CA LEU A 90 -0.55 8.00 -1.21
C LEU A 90 0.69 7.12 -1.42
N SER A 91 0.59 5.84 -1.08
CA SER A 91 1.65 4.86 -1.31
C SER A 91 1.91 4.63 -2.79
N LEU A 92 0.84 4.52 -3.61
CA LEU A 92 1.00 4.41 -5.06
C LEU A 92 1.70 5.65 -5.64
N ALA A 93 1.34 6.85 -5.20
CA ALA A 93 2.01 8.07 -5.62
C ALA A 93 3.50 8.07 -5.22
N MET A 94 3.82 7.62 -4.00
CA MET A 94 5.20 7.48 -3.52
C MET A 94 5.97 6.43 -4.33
N GLU A 95 5.37 5.28 -4.63
CA GLU A 95 6.00 4.22 -5.42
C GLU A 95 6.29 4.68 -6.86
N LEU A 96 5.33 5.35 -7.50
CA LEU A 96 5.53 5.93 -8.83
C LEU A 96 6.65 6.97 -8.82
N TRP A 97 6.68 7.85 -7.83
CA TRP A 97 7.72 8.87 -7.69
C TRP A 97 9.09 8.27 -7.41
N GLY A 98 9.17 7.31 -6.48
CA GLY A 98 10.43 6.69 -6.09
C GLY A 98 11.05 5.84 -7.19
N THR A 99 10.23 5.10 -7.94
CA THR A 99 10.69 4.33 -9.11
C THR A 99 11.07 5.22 -10.28
N TRP A 100 10.34 6.32 -10.51
CA TRP A 100 10.68 7.33 -11.53
C TRP A 100 12.03 8.00 -11.25
N LEU A 101 12.32 8.32 -9.98
CA LEU A 101 13.63 8.85 -9.56
C LEU A 101 14.75 7.80 -9.54
N GLY A 102 14.43 6.50 -9.75
CA GLY A 102 15.39 5.43 -9.69
C GLY A 102 15.93 5.15 -8.29
N ASN A 103 15.20 5.55 -7.23
CA ASN A 103 15.60 5.27 -5.84
C ASN A 103 15.50 3.78 -5.50
N TRP A 104 14.52 3.10 -6.07
CA TRP A 104 14.37 1.65 -6.06
C TRP A 104 13.71 1.17 -7.35
N THR A 105 13.91 -0.09 -7.65
CA THR A 105 13.32 -0.75 -8.82
C THR A 105 12.72 -2.07 -8.40
N TRP A 106 11.46 -2.32 -8.72
CA TRP A 106 10.81 -3.60 -8.50
C TRP A 106 11.34 -4.62 -9.50
N ARG A 107 11.50 -5.85 -9.03
CA ARG A 107 11.92 -6.94 -9.92
C ARG A 107 10.83 -7.23 -10.94
N SER A 108 11.23 -7.55 -12.16
CA SER A 108 10.31 -7.88 -13.25
C SER A 108 9.56 -9.20 -13.04
N SER A 109 9.98 -10.01 -12.06
CA SER A 109 9.34 -11.27 -11.72
C SER A 109 9.43 -11.56 -10.23
N LEU A 110 8.37 -12.18 -9.67
CA LEU A 110 8.31 -12.59 -8.28
C LEU A 110 9.27 -13.79 -8.05
N PRO A 111 10.23 -13.67 -7.11
CA PRO A 111 11.15 -14.74 -6.78
C PRO A 111 10.41 -16.03 -6.37
N GLY A 112 10.82 -17.16 -6.92
CA GLY A 112 10.24 -18.48 -6.64
C GLY A 112 8.97 -18.83 -7.42
N LEU A 113 8.20 -17.85 -7.90
CA LEU A 113 6.97 -18.07 -8.68
C LEU A 113 7.11 -17.69 -10.15
N GLY A 114 8.08 -16.84 -10.49
CA GLY A 114 8.29 -16.38 -11.87
C GLY A 114 7.14 -15.49 -12.41
N TRP A 115 6.24 -15.03 -11.54
CA TRP A 115 5.13 -14.17 -11.95
C TRP A 115 5.64 -12.80 -12.38
N PRO A 116 5.17 -12.27 -13.52
CA PRO A 116 5.54 -10.94 -13.98
C PRO A 116 5.02 -9.88 -13.00
N VAL A 117 5.82 -8.85 -12.80
CA VAL A 117 5.56 -7.75 -11.86
C VAL A 117 5.87 -6.42 -12.53
N CYS A 118 4.95 -5.46 -12.48
CA CYS A 118 5.17 -4.08 -12.91
C CYS A 118 6.13 -3.33 -11.97
N ASN A 119 6.73 -2.29 -12.48
CA ASN A 119 7.61 -1.40 -11.71
C ASN A 119 7.05 0.04 -11.66
N PRO A 120 6.33 0.42 -10.59
CA PRO A 120 5.89 -0.41 -9.45
C PRO A 120 4.64 -1.23 -9.78
N PRO A 121 4.29 -2.25 -8.94
CA PRO A 121 2.98 -2.88 -8.98
C PRO A 121 1.89 -1.88 -8.62
N LEU A 122 0.79 -1.87 -9.38
CA LEU A 122 -0.30 -0.90 -9.16
C LEU A 122 -0.90 -1.00 -7.74
N ALA A 123 -0.98 -2.22 -7.20
CA ALA A 123 -1.55 -2.48 -5.88
C ALA A 123 -0.51 -2.51 -4.75
N ALA A 124 0.72 -2.00 -4.94
CA ALA A 124 1.76 -1.96 -3.90
C ALA A 124 1.29 -1.28 -2.60
N GLY A 125 0.37 -0.31 -2.70
CA GLY A 125 -0.24 0.36 -1.56
C GLY A 125 -0.96 -0.58 -0.57
N ALA A 126 -1.31 -1.80 -0.98
CA ALA A 126 -1.91 -2.80 -0.10
C ALA A 126 -1.00 -3.19 1.07
N PHE A 127 0.31 -3.21 0.87
CA PHE A 127 1.27 -3.48 1.95
C PHE A 127 1.17 -2.46 3.08
N TYR A 128 0.99 -1.19 2.74
CA TYR A 128 0.82 -0.10 3.71
C TYR A 128 -0.50 -0.24 4.46
N CYS A 129 -1.59 -0.58 3.76
CA CYS A 129 -2.89 -0.82 4.41
C CYS A 129 -2.81 -1.94 5.45
N VAL A 130 -2.07 -3.01 5.19
CA VAL A 130 -1.85 -4.10 6.17
C VAL A 130 -1.06 -3.62 7.37
N LEU A 131 0.01 -2.86 7.16
CA LEU A 131 0.80 -2.27 8.24
C LEU A 131 -0.05 -1.34 9.12
N ASP A 132 -0.93 -0.56 8.50
CA ASP A 132 -1.84 0.34 9.22
C ASP A 132 -2.87 -0.44 10.05
N VAL A 133 -3.48 -1.49 9.49
CA VAL A 133 -4.39 -2.39 10.23
C VAL A 133 -3.66 -3.02 11.41
N LEU A 134 -2.46 -3.55 11.20
CA LEU A 134 -1.67 -4.19 12.26
C LEU A 134 -1.30 -3.18 13.36
N SER A 135 -0.84 -1.99 12.97
CA SER A 135 -0.50 -0.92 13.91
C SER A 135 -1.70 -0.52 14.75
N GLU A 136 -2.85 -0.35 14.13
CA GLU A 136 -4.09 0.02 14.80
C GLU A 136 -4.58 -1.07 15.76
N VAL A 137 -4.57 -2.33 15.34
CA VAL A 137 -4.95 -3.47 16.19
C VAL A 137 -4.01 -3.60 17.39
N LEU A 138 -2.71 -3.45 17.19
CA LEU A 138 -1.71 -3.52 18.26
C LEU A 138 -1.85 -2.38 19.25
N CYS A 139 -2.05 -1.15 18.77
CA CYS A 139 -2.27 0.02 19.61
C CYS A 139 -3.54 -0.14 20.46
N ARG A 140 -4.63 -0.57 19.87
CA ARG A 140 -5.90 -0.81 20.58
C ARG A 140 -5.75 -1.85 21.70
N ARG A 141 -5.06 -2.97 21.40
CA ARG A 141 -4.81 -4.03 22.41
C ARG A 141 -3.95 -3.54 23.57
N ARG A 142 -2.92 -2.72 23.30
CA ARG A 142 -2.01 -2.23 24.34
C ARG A 142 -2.59 -1.11 25.18
N LEU A 143 -3.37 -0.23 24.58
CA LEU A 143 -3.93 0.94 25.27
C LEU A 143 -5.28 0.67 25.92
N GLY A 144 -5.85 -0.52 25.77
CA GLY A 144 -7.15 -0.87 26.34
C GLY A 144 -8.33 -0.01 25.83
N VAL A 145 -8.13 0.69 24.71
CA VAL A 145 -9.14 1.58 24.13
C VAL A 145 -10.26 0.77 23.52
N ARG A 146 -11.45 0.85 24.08
CA ARG A 146 -12.66 0.23 23.51
C ARG A 146 -13.04 0.87 22.16
N PRO A 147 -13.69 0.11 21.25
CA PRO A 147 -13.94 0.52 19.85
C PRO A 147 -14.79 1.78 19.65
N GLU A 148 -15.38 2.34 20.69
CA GLU A 148 -16.40 3.38 20.58
C GLU A 148 -15.86 4.81 20.38
N GLY A 149 -14.55 5.04 20.48
CA GLY A 149 -13.93 6.37 20.42
C GLY A 149 -13.21 6.75 19.14
N CYS A 150 -13.00 5.84 18.20
CA CYS A 150 -12.26 6.10 16.96
C CYS A 150 -13.07 5.71 15.71
N ARG A 151 -14.20 6.37 15.51
CA ARG A 151 -14.81 6.48 14.17
C ARG A 151 -14.25 7.77 13.55
N VAL A 152 -13.12 7.67 12.88
CA VAL A 152 -12.63 8.67 11.94
C VAL A 152 -13.23 8.40 10.55
#